data_7ecf31257ca82a349eed844a46c11685
#
_entry.id   7ecf31257ca82a349eed844a46c11685
#
_cell.length_a   1.000
_cell.length_b   1.000
_cell.length_c   1.000
_cell.angle_alpha   90.00
_cell.angle_beta   90.00
_cell.angle_gamma   90.00
#
_symmetry.space_group_name_H-M   'P 1'
#
loop_
_entity.id
_entity.type
_entity.pdbx_description
1 polymer ?
#
loop_
_entity_poly.entity_id
_entity_poly.type
_entity_poly.pdbx_seq_one_letter_code
_entity_poly.pdbx_strand_id
1 'polypeptide(L)'
;MAQPPPETLSLAGRRVAFTTPQTGGGGSYGGRLGALLRQRGARPVPVPTIAVHPHDPDRLRPFLLPGALDPFAALAFTSRSGISAFARALPPYSSSSSSHAPLSGASALPFTVAALGSDADLLDAAFLSRLCGDAGTTRVTVLVPGVPTPDGLVEALGQGSGRRVLCPVPDVVGLREPPVVPDFLAGLEAAGWVAVRAPAYTTSWAGPGCAEALVGPGAAAPDAVVFTSTAEVEGLLKALDDAGWSWARLRERWPGMVVAAHGPVTAGGARSLGVEVDVVSARFSSFDGVVDALATAFSPQKIV
;
A
#
# COMPACT_ATOMS: atom_id res chain seq x y z
N MET A 1 42.22 -2.80 -3.56
CA MET A 1 40.92 -2.64 -2.91
C MET A 1 40.31 -4.04 -2.79
N ALA A 2 40.12 -4.56 -1.58
CA ALA A 2 39.52 -5.88 -1.36
C ALA A 2 38.03 -5.79 -1.72
N GLN A 3 37.51 -6.73 -2.52
CA GLN A 3 36.07 -6.89 -2.72
C GLN A 3 35.41 -7.11 -1.36
N PRO A 4 34.26 -6.43 -1.07
CA PRO A 4 33.51 -6.73 0.14
C PRO A 4 33.17 -8.23 0.13
N PRO A 5 33.17 -8.92 1.31
CA PRO A 5 32.80 -10.32 1.38
C PRO A 5 31.40 -10.51 0.80
N PRO A 6 31.11 -11.66 0.15
CA PRO A 6 29.80 -11.94 -0.40
C PRO A 6 28.79 -11.77 0.75
N GLU A 7 27.82 -10.87 0.57
CA GLU A 7 26.70 -10.73 1.51
C GLU A 7 26.09 -12.12 1.70
N THR A 8 26.27 -12.69 2.86
CA THR A 8 25.66 -13.97 3.22
C THR A 8 24.16 -13.80 3.03
N LEU A 9 23.58 -14.53 2.09
CA LEU A 9 22.17 -14.48 1.74
C LEU A 9 21.35 -14.77 3.00
N SER A 10 20.85 -13.73 3.64
CA SER A 10 20.29 -13.74 5.01
C SER A 10 19.02 -14.60 5.16
N LEU A 11 18.36 -14.93 4.03
CA LEU A 11 17.17 -15.78 3.97
C LEU A 11 17.42 -17.05 3.13
N ALA A 12 18.67 -17.50 3.03
CA ALA A 12 19.05 -18.63 2.18
C ALA A 12 18.17 -19.87 2.41
N GLY A 13 17.49 -20.31 1.34
CA GLY A 13 16.66 -21.51 1.33
C GLY A 13 15.30 -21.39 2.01
N ARG A 14 15.01 -20.29 2.75
CA ARG A 14 13.74 -20.06 3.46
C ARG A 14 12.58 -19.93 2.48
N ARG A 15 11.50 -20.64 2.74
CA ARG A 15 10.22 -20.51 2.02
C ARG A 15 9.39 -19.39 2.66
N VAL A 16 9.25 -18.28 1.98
CA VAL A 16 8.51 -17.11 2.49
C VAL A 16 7.24 -16.92 1.68
N ALA A 17 6.10 -17.24 2.29
CA ALA A 17 4.79 -16.93 1.74
C ALA A 17 4.53 -15.42 1.88
N PHE A 18 3.87 -14.82 0.91
CA PHE A 18 3.45 -13.42 0.99
C PHE A 18 2.12 -13.21 0.28
N THR A 19 1.26 -12.42 0.90
CA THR A 19 -0.16 -12.30 0.53
C THR A 19 -0.46 -11.14 -0.41
N THR A 20 0.57 -10.37 -0.73
CA THR A 20 0.50 -9.16 -1.57
C THR A 20 -0.08 -9.45 -2.96
N PRO A 21 -0.98 -8.59 -3.47
CA PRO A 21 -1.61 -8.80 -4.76
C PRO A 21 -0.60 -8.86 -5.90
N GLN A 22 -0.80 -9.81 -6.81
CA GLN A 22 -0.05 -9.97 -8.04
C GLN A 22 -0.79 -9.23 -9.16
N THR A 23 -0.56 -7.95 -9.32
CA THR A 23 -1.03 -7.23 -10.51
C THR A 23 0.00 -7.37 -11.63
N GLY A 24 -0.44 -7.60 -12.87
CA GLY A 24 0.44 -7.95 -13.98
C GLY A 24 1.60 -6.98 -14.23
N GLY A 25 2.80 -7.54 -14.37
CA GLY A 25 4.04 -6.84 -14.70
C GLY A 25 5.07 -6.81 -13.55
N GLY A 26 6.37 -6.83 -13.90
CA GLY A 26 7.49 -6.87 -12.94
C GLY A 26 7.60 -5.67 -11.98
N GLY A 27 6.77 -4.63 -12.18
CA GLY A 27 6.66 -3.47 -11.28
C GLY A 27 5.53 -3.58 -10.25
N SER A 28 4.79 -4.69 -10.20
CA SER A 28 3.70 -4.88 -9.24
C SER A 28 4.20 -4.93 -7.79
N TYR A 29 3.31 -4.64 -6.86
CA TYR A 29 3.60 -4.66 -5.43
C TYR A 29 4.17 -6.02 -4.99
N GLY A 30 3.47 -7.11 -5.33
CA GLY A 30 3.93 -8.48 -5.05
C GLY A 30 5.17 -8.87 -5.83
N GLY A 31 5.33 -8.40 -7.06
CA GLY A 31 6.54 -8.63 -7.85
C GLY A 31 7.79 -8.05 -7.20
N ARG A 32 7.70 -6.84 -6.64
CA ARG A 32 8.82 -6.20 -5.92
C ARG A 32 9.20 -6.94 -4.65
N LEU A 33 8.23 -7.32 -3.82
CA LEU A 33 8.49 -8.09 -2.60
C LEU A 33 9.10 -9.45 -2.95
N GLY A 34 8.54 -10.16 -3.92
CA GLY A 34 9.07 -11.43 -4.39
C GLY A 34 10.50 -11.34 -4.93
N ALA A 35 10.85 -10.24 -5.63
CA ALA A 35 12.20 -9.99 -6.12
C ALA A 35 13.18 -9.75 -4.96
N LEU A 36 12.83 -8.92 -3.99
CA LEU A 36 13.64 -8.67 -2.79
C LEU A 36 13.89 -9.95 -1.98
N LEU A 37 12.86 -10.77 -1.78
CA LEU A 37 13.00 -12.06 -1.11
C LEU A 37 14.00 -12.98 -1.83
N ARG A 38 13.93 -13.07 -3.18
CA ARG A 38 14.90 -13.87 -3.97
C ARG A 38 16.31 -13.30 -3.85
N GLN A 39 16.46 -11.98 -3.89
CA GLN A 39 17.76 -11.31 -3.74
C GLN A 39 18.43 -11.65 -2.40
N ARG A 40 17.64 -11.89 -1.34
CA ARG A 40 18.14 -12.34 -0.03
C ARG A 40 18.24 -13.87 0.10
N GLY A 41 18.05 -14.63 -1.00
CA GLY A 41 18.19 -16.08 -1.06
C GLY A 41 16.95 -16.87 -0.64
N ALA A 42 15.83 -16.22 -0.37
CA ALA A 42 14.58 -16.90 -0.06
C ALA A 42 13.96 -17.55 -1.30
N ARG A 43 13.05 -18.49 -1.05
CA ARG A 43 12.09 -19.05 -2.01
C ARG A 43 10.72 -18.42 -1.79
N PRO A 44 10.37 -17.36 -2.52
CA PRO A 44 9.08 -16.69 -2.34
C PRO A 44 7.94 -17.57 -2.84
N VAL A 45 6.86 -17.64 -2.04
CA VAL A 45 5.63 -18.36 -2.35
C VAL A 45 4.49 -17.33 -2.43
N PRO A 46 4.04 -16.93 -3.64
CA PRO A 46 2.92 -16.02 -3.78
C PRO A 46 1.62 -16.67 -3.28
N VAL A 47 0.91 -15.97 -2.42
CA VAL A 47 -0.41 -16.34 -1.88
C VAL A 47 -1.30 -15.08 -1.96
N PRO A 48 -1.59 -14.56 -3.15
CA PRO A 48 -2.34 -13.32 -3.28
C PRO A 48 -3.76 -13.51 -2.76
N THR A 49 -4.08 -12.89 -1.62
CA THR A 49 -5.37 -13.04 -0.94
C THR A 49 -6.36 -11.95 -1.31
N ILE A 50 -5.86 -10.89 -1.93
CA ILE A 50 -6.67 -9.81 -2.50
C ILE A 50 -6.25 -9.54 -3.94
N ALA A 51 -7.18 -9.02 -4.72
CA ALA A 51 -6.93 -8.48 -6.04
C ALA A 51 -7.17 -6.96 -6.02
N VAL A 52 -6.29 -6.22 -6.67
CA VAL A 52 -6.41 -4.77 -6.82
C VAL A 52 -6.63 -4.45 -8.28
N HIS A 53 -7.77 -3.86 -8.58
CA HIS A 53 -8.16 -3.47 -9.94
C HIS A 53 -8.35 -1.95 -10.00
N PRO A 54 -7.90 -1.29 -11.08
CA PRO A 54 -8.29 0.09 -11.30
C PRO A 54 -9.82 0.15 -11.43
N HIS A 55 -10.43 1.16 -10.85
CA HIS A 55 -11.81 1.49 -11.17
C HIS A 55 -11.95 1.93 -12.62
N ASP A 56 -13.18 1.91 -13.09
CA ASP A 56 -13.58 2.64 -14.28
C ASP A 56 -13.10 4.10 -14.12
N PRO A 57 -12.32 4.63 -15.09
CA PRO A 57 -11.86 6.02 -15.07
C PRO A 57 -12.99 7.04 -14.88
N ASP A 58 -14.21 6.71 -15.27
CA ASP A 58 -15.38 7.58 -15.13
C ASP A 58 -15.72 7.92 -13.68
N ARG A 59 -15.34 7.10 -12.70
CA ARG A 59 -15.54 7.43 -11.28
C ARG A 59 -14.65 8.56 -10.79
N LEU A 60 -13.45 8.70 -11.34
CA LEU A 60 -12.55 9.83 -11.06
C LEU A 60 -12.82 11.03 -11.96
N ARG A 61 -13.52 10.84 -13.09
CA ARG A 61 -13.79 11.87 -14.08
C ARG A 61 -14.30 13.19 -13.51
N PRO A 62 -15.26 13.23 -12.54
CA PRO A 62 -15.73 14.49 -11.97
C PRO A 62 -14.62 15.35 -11.36
N PHE A 63 -13.53 14.73 -10.89
CA PHE A 63 -12.37 15.40 -10.29
C PHE A 63 -11.27 15.72 -11.31
N LEU A 64 -11.40 15.23 -12.54
CA LEU A 64 -10.39 15.33 -13.59
C LEU A 64 -10.78 16.27 -14.73
N LEU A 65 -11.97 16.86 -14.66
CA LEU A 65 -12.39 17.92 -15.58
C LEU A 65 -11.52 19.18 -15.35
N PRO A 66 -11.37 20.04 -16.38
CA PRO A 66 -10.62 21.29 -16.24
C PRO A 66 -11.06 22.11 -15.04
N GLY A 67 -10.11 22.45 -14.15
CA GLY A 67 -10.40 23.25 -12.95
C GLY A 67 -11.16 22.52 -11.84
N ALA A 68 -11.47 21.23 -11.98
CA ALA A 68 -12.27 20.50 -10.99
C ALA A 68 -11.57 20.36 -9.62
N LEU A 69 -10.25 20.50 -9.59
CA LEU A 69 -9.47 20.50 -8.34
C LEU A 69 -9.28 21.89 -7.71
N ASP A 70 -9.67 22.96 -8.37
CA ASP A 70 -9.50 24.32 -7.84
C ASP A 70 -10.24 24.58 -6.51
N PRO A 71 -11.39 23.92 -6.22
CA PRO A 71 -12.04 24.03 -4.91
C PRO A 71 -11.32 23.26 -3.78
N PHE A 72 -10.26 22.52 -4.08
CA PHE A 72 -9.50 21.75 -3.11
C PHE A 72 -8.19 22.46 -2.77
N ALA A 73 -7.73 22.30 -1.53
CA ALA A 73 -6.42 22.76 -1.09
C ALA A 73 -5.38 21.62 -1.10
N ALA A 74 -5.85 20.37 -1.11
CA ALA A 74 -4.97 19.20 -1.11
C ALA A 74 -5.57 17.99 -1.82
N LEU A 75 -4.66 17.11 -2.26
CA LEU A 75 -4.89 15.78 -2.78
C LEU A 75 -4.04 14.82 -1.93
N ALA A 76 -4.66 13.91 -1.17
CA ALA A 76 -3.98 13.07 -0.20
C ALA A 76 -4.10 11.58 -0.53
N PHE A 77 -2.97 10.92 -0.72
CA PHE A 77 -2.88 9.51 -1.05
C PHE A 77 -2.34 8.70 0.14
N THR A 78 -3.08 7.67 0.54
CA THR A 78 -2.67 6.71 1.58
C THR A 78 -2.12 5.41 1.00
N SER A 79 -2.03 5.28 -0.33
CA SER A 79 -1.52 4.08 -0.99
C SER A 79 -0.97 4.35 -2.39
N ARG A 80 0.01 3.56 -2.77
CA ARG A 80 0.57 3.52 -4.13
C ARG A 80 -0.50 3.22 -5.19
N SER A 81 -1.45 2.34 -4.87
CA SER A 81 -2.55 2.00 -5.78
C SER A 81 -3.44 3.20 -6.08
N GLY A 82 -3.71 4.04 -5.07
CA GLY A 82 -4.45 5.29 -5.23
C GLY A 82 -3.75 6.25 -6.18
N ILE A 83 -2.43 6.46 -6.01
CA ILE A 83 -1.62 7.30 -6.90
C ILE A 83 -1.65 6.74 -8.33
N SER A 84 -1.39 5.44 -8.48
CA SER A 84 -1.35 4.79 -9.80
C SER A 84 -2.69 4.84 -10.52
N ALA A 85 -3.80 4.67 -9.80
CA ALA A 85 -5.15 4.75 -10.37
C ALA A 85 -5.47 6.19 -10.81
N PHE A 86 -5.18 7.15 -9.95
CA PHE A 86 -5.38 8.57 -10.25
C PHE A 86 -4.51 9.01 -11.43
N ALA A 87 -3.22 8.63 -11.46
CA ALA A 87 -2.31 8.92 -12.54
C ALA A 87 -2.78 8.36 -13.89
N ARG A 88 -3.34 7.15 -13.92
CA ARG A 88 -3.90 6.57 -15.15
C ARG A 88 -5.11 7.32 -15.65
N ALA A 89 -5.96 7.80 -14.75
CA ALA A 89 -7.16 8.54 -15.10
C ALA A 89 -6.88 9.99 -15.50
N LEU A 90 -5.73 10.58 -15.11
CA LEU A 90 -5.34 11.92 -15.52
C LEU A 90 -5.31 12.05 -17.05
N PRO A 91 -5.82 13.15 -17.62
CA PRO A 91 -5.75 13.39 -19.05
C PRO A 91 -4.28 13.36 -19.54
N PRO A 92 -4.04 12.96 -20.80
CA PRO A 92 -2.69 13.04 -21.36
C PRO A 92 -2.21 14.49 -21.36
N TYR A 93 -0.91 14.67 -21.11
CA TYR A 93 -0.30 15.99 -21.22
C TYR A 93 -0.41 16.51 -22.65
N SER A 94 -0.87 17.74 -22.80
CA SER A 94 -0.89 18.45 -24.09
C SER A 94 -0.25 19.82 -23.90
N SER A 95 0.87 20.06 -24.57
CA SER A 95 1.60 21.32 -24.53
C SER A 95 0.80 22.54 -25.03
N SER A 96 -0.31 22.29 -25.75
CA SER A 96 -1.18 23.34 -26.30
C SER A 96 -2.32 23.76 -25.34
N SER A 97 -2.46 23.16 -24.15
CA SER A 97 -3.69 23.31 -23.36
C SER A 97 -3.47 23.27 -21.85
N SER A 98 -2.79 24.28 -21.29
CA SER A 98 -2.85 24.50 -19.83
C SER A 98 -4.30 24.72 -19.32
N SER A 99 -5.24 25.05 -20.21
CA SER A 99 -6.67 25.22 -19.92
C SER A 99 -7.43 23.91 -19.66
N HIS A 100 -6.82 22.74 -19.85
CA HIS A 100 -7.49 21.43 -19.70
C HIS A 100 -7.03 20.64 -18.46
N ALA A 101 -6.10 21.19 -17.66
CA ALA A 101 -5.63 20.54 -16.45
C ALA A 101 -6.69 20.50 -15.35
N PRO A 102 -6.80 19.41 -14.57
CA PRO A 102 -7.71 19.32 -13.44
C PRO A 102 -7.49 20.41 -12.39
N LEU A 103 -6.25 20.83 -12.19
CA LEU A 103 -5.89 21.98 -11.37
C LEU A 103 -5.53 23.14 -12.30
N SER A 104 -6.41 24.13 -12.41
CA SER A 104 -6.20 25.24 -13.32
C SER A 104 -5.11 26.19 -12.81
N GLY A 105 -4.41 26.88 -13.72
CA GLY A 105 -3.47 27.96 -13.36
C GLY A 105 -4.14 29.24 -12.87
N ALA A 106 -5.48 29.30 -12.85
CA ALA A 106 -6.21 30.54 -12.54
C ALA A 106 -6.22 30.89 -11.04
N SER A 107 -6.10 29.89 -10.16
CA SER A 107 -6.02 30.13 -8.70
C SER A 107 -4.57 30.36 -8.26
N ALA A 108 -4.32 31.40 -7.48
CA ALA A 108 -3.04 31.68 -6.85
C ALA A 108 -2.82 30.90 -5.52
N LEU A 109 -3.83 30.14 -5.06
CA LEU A 109 -3.75 29.46 -3.78
C LEU A 109 -2.81 28.24 -3.84
N PRO A 110 -1.99 28.00 -2.81
CA PRO A 110 -1.15 26.82 -2.72
C PRO A 110 -1.98 25.53 -2.78
N PHE A 111 -1.44 24.50 -3.44
CA PHE A 111 -2.06 23.18 -3.52
C PHE A 111 -1.07 22.13 -3.06
N THR A 112 -1.49 21.23 -2.16
CA THR A 112 -0.62 20.19 -1.62
C THR A 112 -0.99 18.84 -2.23
N VAL A 113 0.00 18.11 -2.75
CA VAL A 113 -0.17 16.69 -3.10
C VAL A 113 0.61 15.88 -2.08
N ALA A 114 -0.09 15.07 -1.30
CA ALA A 114 0.50 14.36 -0.18
C ALA A 114 0.48 12.84 -0.40
N ALA A 115 1.58 12.16 -0.05
CA ALA A 115 1.70 10.71 -0.16
C ALA A 115 2.61 10.12 0.91
N LEU A 116 2.48 8.81 1.18
CA LEU A 116 3.20 8.10 2.21
C LEU A 116 4.56 7.58 1.71
N GLY A 117 5.63 7.91 2.42
CA GLY A 117 6.96 7.33 2.22
C GLY A 117 7.42 7.30 0.76
N SER A 118 7.95 6.17 0.31
CA SER A 118 8.43 5.97 -1.06
C SER A 118 7.33 5.93 -2.14
N ASP A 119 6.06 5.92 -1.76
CA ASP A 119 4.97 6.02 -2.73
C ASP A 119 4.94 7.41 -3.39
N ALA A 120 5.48 8.43 -2.69
CA ALA A 120 5.65 9.77 -3.21
C ALA A 120 6.55 9.86 -4.46
N ASP A 121 7.40 8.86 -4.72
CA ASP A 121 8.23 8.78 -5.94
C ASP A 121 7.38 8.70 -7.22
N LEU A 122 6.11 8.32 -7.11
CA LEU A 122 5.15 8.34 -8.22
C LEU A 122 4.58 9.74 -8.53
N LEU A 123 4.78 10.70 -7.64
CA LEU A 123 4.38 12.10 -7.82
C LEU A 123 5.48 12.87 -8.56
N ASP A 124 5.95 12.30 -9.65
CA ASP A 124 7.03 12.83 -10.48
C ASP A 124 6.60 14.04 -11.33
N ALA A 125 7.54 14.61 -12.06
CA ALA A 125 7.28 15.74 -12.94
C ALA A 125 6.19 15.45 -13.98
N ALA A 126 6.11 14.21 -14.48
CA ALA A 126 5.09 13.81 -15.45
C ALA A 126 3.68 13.76 -14.83
N PHE A 127 3.58 13.29 -13.59
CA PHE A 127 2.33 13.35 -12.83
C PHE A 127 1.90 14.80 -12.61
N LEU A 128 2.81 15.66 -12.11
CA LEU A 128 2.51 17.05 -11.80
C LEU A 128 2.14 17.86 -13.04
N SER A 129 2.85 17.69 -14.16
CA SER A 129 2.51 18.38 -15.43
C SER A 129 1.13 18.00 -15.94
N ARG A 130 0.70 16.75 -15.77
CA ARG A 130 -0.66 16.31 -16.14
C ARG A 130 -1.72 16.83 -15.18
N LEU A 131 -1.38 17.01 -13.91
CA LEU A 131 -2.29 17.49 -12.86
C LEU A 131 -2.62 18.98 -13.04
N CYS A 132 -1.60 19.81 -13.30
CA CYS A 132 -1.74 21.27 -13.25
C CYS A 132 -1.16 22.02 -14.46
N GLY A 133 -0.65 21.32 -15.46
CA GLY A 133 0.10 21.94 -16.56
C GLY A 133 1.39 22.62 -16.07
N ASP A 134 2.24 23.06 -16.97
CA ASP A 134 3.55 23.63 -16.63
C ASP A 134 3.46 24.91 -15.79
N ALA A 135 2.49 25.78 -16.10
CA ALA A 135 2.29 27.05 -15.40
C ALA A 135 1.80 26.86 -13.95
N GLY A 136 1.14 25.72 -13.65
CA GLY A 136 0.57 25.44 -12.34
C GLY A 136 1.56 24.76 -11.37
N THR A 137 2.68 24.24 -11.85
CA THR A 137 3.65 23.47 -11.04
C THR A 137 4.26 24.29 -9.90
N THR A 138 4.43 25.59 -10.05
CA THR A 138 5.01 26.47 -9.02
C THR A 138 4.19 26.62 -7.76
N ARG A 139 2.87 26.34 -7.82
CA ARG A 139 1.97 26.40 -6.66
C ARG A 139 1.74 25.04 -5.98
N VAL A 140 2.21 23.96 -6.60
CA VAL A 140 2.03 22.60 -6.07
C VAL A 140 3.21 22.21 -5.22
N THR A 141 2.93 21.79 -4.00
CA THR A 141 3.93 21.24 -3.07
C THR A 141 3.67 19.75 -2.87
N VAL A 142 4.71 18.93 -3.03
CA VAL A 142 4.64 17.51 -2.66
C VAL A 142 4.99 17.38 -1.17
N LEU A 143 4.07 16.78 -0.39
CA LEU A 143 4.22 16.57 1.04
C LEU A 143 4.42 15.07 1.31
N VAL A 144 5.51 14.75 2.00
CA VAL A 144 5.79 13.41 2.52
C VAL A 144 5.88 13.51 4.04
N PRO A 145 5.04 12.81 4.81
CA PRO A 145 5.07 12.88 6.26
C PRO A 145 6.35 12.24 6.81
N GLY A 146 6.86 12.75 7.92
CA GLY A 146 8.02 12.17 8.62
C GLY A 146 7.74 10.76 9.17
N VAL A 147 6.49 10.50 9.56
CA VAL A 147 5.98 9.15 9.90
C VAL A 147 5.07 8.70 8.76
N PRO A 148 5.44 7.67 7.98
CA PRO A 148 4.69 7.25 6.78
C PRO A 148 3.44 6.41 7.14
N THR A 149 2.55 7.00 7.93
CA THR A 149 1.24 6.47 8.32
C THR A 149 0.14 7.44 7.95
N PRO A 150 -1.13 7.00 7.84
CA PRO A 150 -2.27 7.89 7.63
C PRO A 150 -2.37 8.99 8.69
N ASP A 151 -2.13 8.66 9.97
CA ASP A 151 -2.13 9.64 11.07
C ASP A 151 -1.00 10.66 10.91
N GLY A 152 0.21 10.19 10.55
CA GLY A 152 1.33 11.09 10.24
C GLY A 152 1.05 11.99 9.04
N LEU A 153 0.25 11.53 8.08
CA LEU A 153 -0.18 12.36 6.94
C LEU A 153 -1.19 13.44 7.38
N VAL A 154 -2.13 13.11 8.27
CA VAL A 154 -3.04 14.09 8.87
C VAL A 154 -2.26 15.16 9.64
N GLU A 155 -1.30 14.73 10.47
CA GLU A 155 -0.44 15.63 11.24
C GLU A 155 0.36 16.56 10.32
N ALA A 156 0.97 16.03 9.27
CA ALA A 156 1.77 16.79 8.31
C ALA A 156 0.94 17.77 7.47
N LEU A 157 -0.31 17.44 7.14
CA LEU A 157 -1.26 18.35 6.49
C LEU A 157 -1.69 19.48 7.39
N GLY A 158 -1.67 19.30 8.72
CA GLY A 158 -2.03 20.28 9.73
C GLY A 158 -3.51 20.68 9.70
N GLN A 159 -3.82 21.87 10.23
CA GLN A 159 -5.18 22.35 10.35
C GLN A 159 -5.82 22.69 8.99
N GLY A 160 -6.98 22.08 8.74
CA GLY A 160 -7.73 22.26 7.51
C GLY A 160 -8.46 23.62 7.42
N SER A 161 -8.97 24.12 8.54
CA SER A 161 -9.73 25.39 8.62
C SER A 161 -10.87 25.46 7.59
N GLY A 162 -11.61 24.37 7.41
CA GLY A 162 -12.69 24.25 6.45
C GLY A 162 -12.26 24.05 4.98
N ARG A 163 -10.96 23.97 4.69
CA ARG A 163 -10.46 23.66 3.34
C ARG A 163 -10.78 22.22 2.95
N ARG A 164 -10.93 21.98 1.66
CA ARG A 164 -11.26 20.67 1.12
C ARG A 164 -10.00 19.88 0.77
N VAL A 165 -10.00 18.57 1.08
CA VAL A 165 -8.96 17.62 0.67
C VAL A 165 -9.60 16.47 -0.09
N LEU A 166 -9.10 16.17 -1.29
CA LEU A 166 -9.51 15.00 -2.07
C LEU A 166 -8.70 13.78 -1.64
N CYS A 167 -9.39 12.69 -1.33
CA CYS A 167 -8.78 11.45 -0.86
C CYS A 167 -9.11 10.30 -1.81
N PRO A 168 -8.24 9.96 -2.77
CA PRO A 168 -8.37 8.78 -3.61
C PRO A 168 -8.13 7.51 -2.78
N VAL A 169 -9.20 6.75 -2.55
CA VAL A 169 -9.21 5.59 -1.64
C VAL A 169 -9.76 4.35 -2.36
N PRO A 170 -9.57 3.14 -1.80
CA PRO A 170 -10.16 1.93 -2.36
C PRO A 170 -11.69 1.90 -2.19
N ASP A 171 -12.34 1.21 -3.11
CA ASP A 171 -13.66 0.61 -2.94
C ASP A 171 -13.44 -0.88 -2.60
N VAL A 172 -13.95 -1.33 -1.46
CA VAL A 172 -13.68 -2.69 -0.96
C VAL A 172 -14.86 -3.60 -1.27
N VAL A 173 -14.57 -4.73 -1.95
CA VAL A 173 -15.60 -5.68 -2.40
C VAL A 173 -15.32 -7.08 -1.86
N GLY A 174 -16.31 -7.66 -1.18
CA GLY A 174 -16.23 -9.03 -0.64
C GLY A 174 -15.34 -9.18 0.60
N LEU A 175 -14.83 -8.08 1.13
CA LEU A 175 -14.09 -7.95 2.39
C LEU A 175 -14.70 -6.79 3.19
N ARG A 176 -14.39 -6.71 4.47
CA ARG A 176 -14.72 -5.52 5.27
C ARG A 176 -13.76 -4.39 4.91
N GLU A 177 -14.27 -3.17 4.88
CA GLU A 177 -13.37 -2.02 4.74
C GLU A 177 -12.47 -1.94 5.98
N PRO A 178 -11.14 -1.97 5.81
CA PRO A 178 -10.23 -1.82 6.95
C PRO A 178 -10.43 -0.46 7.63
N PRO A 179 -10.36 -0.37 8.97
CA PRO A 179 -10.55 0.90 9.71
C PRO A 179 -9.63 2.02 9.25
N VAL A 180 -8.47 1.70 8.69
CA VAL A 180 -7.46 2.67 8.26
C VAL A 180 -7.99 3.75 7.30
N VAL A 181 -8.97 3.44 6.45
CA VAL A 181 -9.55 4.44 5.52
C VAL A 181 -10.56 5.35 6.24
N PRO A 182 -11.61 4.80 6.90
CA PRO A 182 -12.53 5.65 7.67
C PRO A 182 -11.82 6.44 8.79
N ASP A 183 -10.84 5.84 9.49
CA ASP A 183 -10.07 6.54 10.54
C ASP A 183 -9.26 7.70 9.97
N PHE A 184 -8.63 7.52 8.80
CA PHE A 184 -7.93 8.59 8.11
C PHE A 184 -8.84 9.75 7.75
N LEU A 185 -10.04 9.48 7.18
CA LEU A 185 -11.00 10.52 6.84
C LEU A 185 -11.52 11.25 8.09
N ALA A 186 -11.83 10.50 9.15
CA ALA A 186 -12.25 11.06 10.43
C ALA A 186 -11.13 11.91 11.07
N GLY A 187 -9.86 11.48 10.96
CA GLY A 187 -8.70 12.25 11.41
C GLY A 187 -8.56 13.59 10.68
N LEU A 188 -8.77 13.61 9.36
CA LEU A 188 -8.80 14.85 8.57
C LEU A 188 -9.93 15.77 9.00
N GLU A 189 -11.14 15.23 9.20
CA GLU A 189 -12.29 16.01 9.68
C GLU A 189 -12.04 16.58 11.07
N ALA A 190 -11.47 15.81 11.99
CA ALA A 190 -11.08 16.27 13.32
C ALA A 190 -10.01 17.37 13.27
N ALA A 191 -9.13 17.35 12.25
CA ALA A 191 -8.18 18.43 11.98
C ALA A 191 -8.81 19.61 11.19
N GLY A 192 -10.12 19.66 11.04
CA GLY A 192 -10.86 20.76 10.41
C GLY A 192 -10.83 20.78 8.89
N TRP A 193 -10.47 19.66 8.23
CA TRP A 193 -10.59 19.50 6.79
C TRP A 193 -11.99 19.05 6.38
N VAL A 194 -12.41 19.41 5.17
CA VAL A 194 -13.56 18.78 4.50
C VAL A 194 -13.01 17.65 3.63
N ALA A 195 -12.99 16.42 4.17
CA ALA A 195 -12.48 15.26 3.49
C ALA A 195 -13.48 14.77 2.42
N VAL A 196 -13.02 14.66 1.17
CA VAL A 196 -13.82 14.18 0.05
C VAL A 196 -13.29 12.85 -0.42
N ARG A 197 -14.04 11.78 -0.16
CA ARG A 197 -13.72 10.43 -0.60
C ARG A 197 -13.90 10.31 -2.11
N ALA A 198 -12.88 9.83 -2.83
CA ALA A 198 -12.93 9.51 -4.25
C ALA A 198 -12.54 8.03 -4.44
N PRO A 199 -13.49 7.13 -4.75
CA PRO A 199 -13.17 5.74 -5.08
C PRO A 199 -12.29 5.68 -6.34
N ALA A 200 -11.00 5.29 -6.15
CA ALA A 200 -10.01 5.33 -7.22
C ALA A 200 -9.67 3.95 -7.78
N TYR A 201 -9.82 2.90 -6.97
CA TYR A 201 -9.53 1.52 -7.34
C TYR A 201 -10.35 0.57 -6.48
N THR A 202 -10.52 -0.66 -6.95
CA THR A 202 -11.19 -1.72 -6.19
C THR A 202 -10.16 -2.62 -5.53
N THR A 203 -10.36 -2.90 -4.24
CA THR A 203 -9.72 -4.01 -3.55
C THR A 203 -10.78 -5.08 -3.33
N SER A 204 -10.57 -6.26 -3.90
CA SER A 204 -11.50 -7.38 -3.78
C SER A 204 -10.81 -8.61 -3.24
N TRP A 205 -11.58 -9.50 -2.60
CA TRP A 205 -11.08 -10.80 -2.23
C TRP A 205 -10.67 -11.62 -3.47
N ALA A 206 -9.53 -12.32 -3.39
CA ALA A 206 -9.00 -13.09 -4.52
C ALA A 206 -9.70 -14.44 -4.75
N GLY A 207 -10.61 -14.81 -3.85
CA GLY A 207 -11.39 -16.05 -3.96
C GLY A 207 -10.84 -17.21 -3.10
N PRO A 208 -11.58 -18.32 -3.02
CA PRO A 208 -11.30 -19.42 -2.10
C PRO A 208 -9.99 -20.16 -2.37
N GLY A 209 -9.57 -20.21 -3.64
CA GLY A 209 -8.32 -20.91 -4.04
C GLY A 209 -7.03 -20.23 -3.58
N CYS A 210 -7.08 -18.99 -3.05
CA CYS A 210 -5.86 -18.26 -2.74
C CYS A 210 -5.03 -18.88 -1.59
N ALA A 211 -5.65 -19.67 -0.70
CA ALA A 211 -4.95 -20.38 0.38
C ALA A 211 -4.33 -21.73 -0.03
N GLU A 212 -4.55 -22.21 -1.26
CA GLU A 212 -4.13 -23.56 -1.69
C GLU A 212 -2.64 -23.82 -1.50
N ALA A 213 -1.80 -22.83 -1.73
CA ALA A 213 -0.34 -22.96 -1.53
C ALA A 213 0.06 -23.20 -0.05
N LEU A 214 -0.85 -22.93 0.92
CA LEU A 214 -0.63 -23.11 2.36
C LEU A 214 -1.33 -24.37 2.89
N VAL A 215 -2.49 -24.74 2.34
CA VAL A 215 -3.32 -25.81 2.90
C VAL A 215 -3.58 -26.99 1.95
N GLY A 216 -3.26 -26.85 0.67
CA GLY A 216 -3.45 -27.88 -0.34
C GLY A 216 -2.70 -29.17 -0.05
N PRO A 217 -3.05 -30.29 -0.76
CA PRO A 217 -2.46 -31.60 -0.52
C PRO A 217 -0.94 -31.66 -0.69
N GLY A 218 -0.38 -30.83 -1.56
CA GLY A 218 1.06 -30.73 -1.83
C GLY A 218 1.75 -29.55 -1.16
N ALA A 219 1.06 -28.82 -0.27
CA ALA A 219 1.63 -27.62 0.36
C ALA A 219 2.83 -28.00 1.23
N ALA A 220 3.97 -27.36 0.96
CA ALA A 220 5.16 -27.49 1.78
C ALA A 220 5.19 -26.37 2.83
N ALA A 221 5.75 -26.68 4.01
CA ALA A 221 5.84 -25.74 5.12
C ALA A 221 6.46 -24.42 4.70
N PRO A 222 5.79 -23.29 4.90
CA PRO A 222 6.43 -21.98 4.82
C PRO A 222 7.23 -21.72 6.11
N ASP A 223 8.41 -21.14 5.99
CA ASP A 223 9.17 -20.65 7.14
C ASP A 223 8.57 -19.34 7.66
N ALA A 224 7.94 -18.56 6.78
CA ALA A 224 7.25 -17.33 7.15
C ALA A 224 6.05 -17.04 6.25
N VAL A 225 5.11 -16.23 6.78
CA VAL A 225 4.08 -15.53 6.00
C VAL A 225 4.22 -14.03 6.23
N VAL A 226 4.16 -13.23 5.15
CA VAL A 226 4.27 -11.78 5.18
C VAL A 226 2.95 -11.14 4.75
N PHE A 227 2.42 -10.27 5.61
CA PHE A 227 1.27 -9.42 5.32
C PHE A 227 1.71 -7.98 5.11
N THR A 228 1.17 -7.32 4.10
CA THR A 228 1.44 -5.91 3.83
C THR A 228 0.23 -4.99 4.05
N SER A 229 -0.96 -5.58 4.26
CA SER A 229 -2.17 -4.85 4.62
C SER A 229 -3.14 -5.72 5.44
N THR A 230 -4.06 -5.06 6.16
CA THR A 230 -5.13 -5.73 6.91
C THR A 230 -6.08 -6.51 5.99
N ALA A 231 -6.39 -5.98 4.82
CA ALA A 231 -7.24 -6.66 3.83
C ALA A 231 -6.65 -8.00 3.36
N GLU A 232 -5.32 -8.10 3.28
CA GLU A 232 -4.63 -9.35 2.95
C GLU A 232 -4.82 -10.41 4.04
N VAL A 233 -4.76 -10.00 5.30
CA VAL A 233 -5.03 -10.90 6.45
C VAL A 233 -6.47 -11.42 6.39
N GLU A 234 -7.44 -10.52 6.23
CA GLU A 234 -8.85 -10.89 6.14
C GLU A 234 -9.10 -11.82 4.95
N GLY A 235 -8.51 -11.52 3.79
CA GLY A 235 -8.61 -12.34 2.60
C GLY A 235 -8.08 -13.76 2.79
N LEU A 236 -6.96 -13.91 3.53
CA LEU A 236 -6.42 -15.23 3.88
C LEU A 236 -7.35 -15.97 4.84
N LEU A 237 -7.83 -15.31 5.90
CA LEU A 237 -8.73 -15.95 6.87
C LEU A 237 -10.01 -16.44 6.21
N LYS A 238 -10.58 -15.65 5.31
CA LYS A 238 -11.76 -16.03 4.53
C LYS A 238 -11.48 -17.24 3.63
N ALA A 239 -10.33 -17.28 2.95
CA ALA A 239 -9.97 -18.41 2.11
C ALA A 239 -9.69 -19.68 2.92
N LEU A 240 -9.14 -19.55 4.12
CA LEU A 240 -8.98 -20.67 5.04
C LEU A 240 -10.35 -21.22 5.47
N ASP A 241 -11.28 -20.36 5.87
CA ASP A 241 -12.64 -20.75 6.28
C ASP A 241 -13.37 -21.48 5.16
N ASP A 242 -13.35 -20.95 3.94
CA ASP A 242 -13.94 -21.59 2.76
C ASP A 242 -13.31 -22.96 2.45
N ALA A 243 -12.04 -23.17 2.78
CA ALA A 243 -11.35 -24.46 2.64
C ALA A 243 -11.55 -25.40 3.83
N GLY A 244 -12.39 -25.03 4.82
CA GLY A 244 -12.61 -25.80 6.07
C GLY A 244 -11.40 -25.76 7.02
N TRP A 245 -10.60 -24.72 6.94
CA TRP A 245 -9.46 -24.44 7.81
C TRP A 245 -9.73 -23.24 8.71
N SER A 246 -9.05 -23.20 9.87
CA SER A 246 -8.94 -22.01 10.69
C SER A 246 -7.48 -21.54 10.74
N TRP A 247 -7.26 -20.31 11.17
CA TRP A 247 -5.91 -19.82 11.44
C TRP A 247 -5.18 -20.67 12.47
N ALA A 248 -5.88 -21.06 13.56
CA ALA A 248 -5.31 -21.93 14.59
C ALA A 248 -4.84 -23.27 14.00
N ARG A 249 -5.66 -23.91 13.17
CA ARG A 249 -5.31 -25.16 12.49
C ARG A 249 -4.12 -24.99 11.54
N LEU A 250 -3.99 -23.85 10.86
CA LEU A 250 -2.82 -23.55 10.04
C LEU A 250 -1.57 -23.43 10.89
N ARG A 251 -1.65 -22.76 12.05
CA ARG A 251 -0.53 -22.64 13.01
C ARG A 251 -0.14 -23.98 13.62
N GLU A 252 -1.10 -24.87 13.91
CA GLU A 252 -0.82 -26.23 14.33
C GLU A 252 -0.10 -27.07 13.26
N ARG A 253 -0.51 -26.91 12.00
CA ARG A 253 0.17 -27.58 10.88
C ARG A 253 1.60 -27.07 10.67
N TRP A 254 1.83 -25.75 10.85
CA TRP A 254 3.10 -25.10 10.63
C TRP A 254 3.55 -24.31 11.88
N PRO A 255 3.88 -25.00 13.00
CA PRO A 255 4.17 -24.34 14.29
C PRO A 255 5.40 -23.42 14.26
N GLY A 256 6.36 -23.71 13.37
CA GLY A 256 7.56 -22.89 13.18
C GLY A 256 7.41 -21.73 12.23
N MET A 257 6.22 -21.52 11.62
CA MET A 257 5.99 -20.43 10.68
C MET A 257 6.01 -19.08 11.36
N VAL A 258 6.91 -18.18 10.96
CA VAL A 258 6.97 -16.80 11.44
C VAL A 258 5.91 -15.96 10.72
N VAL A 259 5.13 -15.19 11.48
CA VAL A 259 4.14 -14.25 10.95
C VAL A 259 4.72 -12.85 10.98
N ALA A 260 4.89 -12.25 9.81
CA ALA A 260 5.49 -10.92 9.68
C ALA A 260 4.50 -9.90 9.12
N ALA A 261 4.50 -8.70 9.69
CA ALA A 261 3.77 -7.56 9.19
C ALA A 261 4.70 -6.46 8.67
N HIS A 262 4.33 -5.86 7.53
CA HIS A 262 5.10 -4.79 6.90
C HIS A 262 5.23 -3.54 7.79
N GLY A 263 4.27 -3.30 8.70
CA GLY A 263 4.32 -2.16 9.61
C GLY A 263 3.29 -2.25 10.74
N PRO A 264 3.26 -1.27 11.64
CA PRO A 264 2.40 -1.30 12.83
C PRO A 264 0.91 -1.28 12.50
N VAL A 265 0.49 -0.60 11.44
CA VAL A 265 -0.92 -0.56 10.99
C VAL A 265 -1.38 -1.97 10.57
N THR A 266 -0.58 -2.66 9.74
CA THR A 266 -0.86 -4.04 9.34
C THR A 266 -0.86 -4.99 10.53
N ALA A 267 0.09 -4.83 11.46
CA ALA A 267 0.18 -5.64 12.66
C ALA A 267 -1.02 -5.44 13.60
N GLY A 268 -1.47 -4.19 13.77
CA GLY A 268 -2.67 -3.86 14.54
C GLY A 268 -3.93 -4.49 13.91
N GLY A 269 -4.09 -4.35 12.61
CA GLY A 269 -5.18 -4.95 11.86
C GLY A 269 -5.18 -6.49 11.91
N ALA A 270 -4.01 -7.13 11.82
CA ALA A 270 -3.88 -8.57 11.94
C ALA A 270 -4.34 -9.05 13.34
N ARG A 271 -3.89 -8.40 14.40
CA ARG A 271 -4.28 -8.73 15.79
C ARG A 271 -5.78 -8.55 16.02
N SER A 272 -6.39 -7.50 15.48
CA SER A 272 -7.85 -7.30 15.60
C SER A 272 -8.66 -8.40 14.91
N LEU A 273 -8.05 -9.12 13.96
CA LEU A 273 -8.61 -10.27 13.27
C LEU A 273 -8.21 -11.62 13.91
N GLY A 274 -7.55 -11.61 15.06
CA GLY A 274 -7.12 -12.82 15.78
C GLY A 274 -5.84 -13.47 15.23
N VAL A 275 -5.05 -12.73 14.46
CA VAL A 275 -3.77 -13.19 13.91
C VAL A 275 -2.62 -12.58 14.69
N GLU A 276 -1.93 -13.39 15.50
CA GLU A 276 -0.73 -12.98 16.21
C GLU A 276 0.41 -12.74 15.21
N VAL A 277 1.14 -11.64 15.41
CA VAL A 277 2.26 -11.22 14.56
C VAL A 277 3.55 -11.33 15.36
N ASP A 278 4.47 -12.17 14.85
CA ASP A 278 5.77 -12.44 15.51
C ASP A 278 6.79 -11.33 15.20
N VAL A 279 6.74 -10.76 13.99
CA VAL A 279 7.71 -9.78 13.49
C VAL A 279 6.98 -8.59 12.88
N VAL A 280 7.30 -7.38 13.37
CA VAL A 280 6.80 -6.13 12.81
C VAL A 280 7.99 -5.32 12.30
N SER A 281 7.95 -4.90 11.04
CA SER A 281 8.99 -4.03 10.50
C SER A 281 8.96 -2.66 11.17
N ALA A 282 10.10 -2.21 11.66
CA ALA A 282 10.28 -0.85 12.14
C ALA A 282 10.49 0.16 10.99
N ARG A 283 10.89 -0.32 9.80
CA ARG A 283 11.07 0.47 8.58
C ARG A 283 10.03 0.03 7.56
N PHE A 284 8.90 0.70 7.56
CA PHE A 284 7.72 0.35 6.72
C PHE A 284 7.49 1.32 5.56
N SER A 285 8.48 2.18 5.26
CA SER A 285 8.47 3.01 4.04
C SER A 285 8.82 2.23 2.77
N SER A 286 9.42 1.03 2.92
CA SER A 286 9.76 0.12 1.82
C SER A 286 9.72 -1.33 2.28
N PHE A 287 9.69 -2.28 1.35
CA PHE A 287 9.71 -3.72 1.66
C PHE A 287 11.04 -4.21 2.24
N ASP A 288 12.14 -3.48 2.03
CA ASP A 288 13.43 -3.82 2.63
C ASP A 288 13.31 -3.98 4.14
N GLY A 289 12.51 -3.12 4.78
CA GLY A 289 12.31 -3.17 6.23
C GLY A 289 11.76 -4.51 6.72
N VAL A 290 10.71 -5.06 6.07
CA VAL A 290 10.13 -6.35 6.48
C VAL A 290 11.02 -7.52 6.11
N VAL A 291 11.75 -7.43 4.99
CA VAL A 291 12.73 -8.46 4.59
C VAL A 291 13.92 -8.49 5.55
N ASP A 292 14.44 -7.34 5.99
CA ASP A 292 15.50 -7.25 6.99
C ASP A 292 15.03 -7.73 8.38
N ALA A 293 13.81 -7.40 8.78
CA ALA A 293 13.22 -7.87 10.02
C ALA A 293 13.09 -9.40 10.06
N LEU A 294 12.65 -10.01 8.95
CA LEU A 294 12.64 -11.47 8.78
C LEU A 294 14.05 -12.06 8.85
N ALA A 295 15.02 -11.46 8.17
CA ALA A 295 16.40 -11.92 8.20
C ALA A 295 16.96 -11.91 9.63
N THR A 296 16.63 -10.89 10.40
CA THR A 296 17.01 -10.80 11.82
C THR A 296 16.34 -11.90 12.65
N ALA A 297 15.04 -12.16 12.43
CA ALA A 297 14.31 -13.20 13.15
C ALA A 297 14.84 -14.62 12.89
N PHE A 298 15.38 -14.87 11.69
CA PHE A 298 15.97 -16.15 11.32
C PHE A 298 17.48 -16.25 11.63
N SER A 299 18.11 -15.15 12.04
CA SER A 299 19.51 -15.20 12.42
C SER A 299 19.67 -15.96 13.74
N PRO A 300 20.67 -16.86 13.86
CA PRO A 300 20.94 -17.54 15.13
C PRO A 300 21.18 -16.48 16.19
N GLN A 301 20.39 -16.50 17.27
CA GLN A 301 20.69 -15.66 18.43
C GLN A 301 22.09 -16.06 18.91
N LYS A 302 23.05 -15.15 18.88
CA LYS A 302 24.31 -15.34 19.59
C LYS A 302 23.94 -15.47 21.07
N ILE A 303 23.96 -16.70 21.58
CA ILE A 303 23.92 -16.94 23.02
C ILE A 303 25.20 -16.31 23.55
N VAL A 304 25.06 -15.21 24.27
CA VAL A 304 26.13 -14.53 25.02
C VAL A 304 26.28 -15.24 26.36
#